data_b5c137b2dcdd34dc2872ae1b9bd74ced
#
_entry.id   b5c137b2dcdd34dc2872ae1b9bd74ced
#
_cell.length_a   1.000
_cell.length_b   1.000
_cell.length_c   1.000
_cell.angle_alpha   90.00
_cell.angle_beta   90.00
_cell.angle_gamma   90.00
#
_symmetry.space_group_name_H-M   'P 1'
#
loop_
_entity.id
_entity.type
_entity.pdbx_description
1 polymer ?
#
loop_
_entity_poly.entity_id
_entity_poly.type
_entity_poly.pdbx_seq_one_letter_code
_entity_poly.pdbx_strand_id
1 'polypeptide(L)'
;ETWTTFKMISESPRECLGAYVISMASKVSDILVVMLLQKEAGIKSCLRIVPLFETLSDLQNSHIVMENLFKHSWYVNYFKKNQEIMIGYSDSSKDAGKFAASWAQYCAQEKLGKIATKYKIKLTLFHGRGGSVGRGGGPVYAALLSQPPGTVNARTRVTEQGEVIQQKYGSESLAEYSLGT
;
A
#
# COMPACT_ATOMS: atom_id res chain seq x y z
N GLU A 1 -17.85 16.20 -2.77
CA GLU A 1 -17.00 15.25 -3.50
C GLU A 1 -16.69 14.01 -2.66
N THR A 2 -15.98 14.11 -1.50
CA THR A 2 -15.63 12.96 -0.65
C THR A 2 -16.84 12.12 -0.25
N TRP A 3 -17.90 12.75 0.23
CA TRP A 3 -19.14 12.06 0.61
C TRP A 3 -19.79 11.31 -0.56
N THR A 4 -19.80 11.93 -1.74
CA THR A 4 -20.33 11.32 -2.97
C THR A 4 -19.56 10.05 -3.33
N THR A 5 -18.23 10.06 -3.15
CA THR A 5 -17.38 8.88 -3.35
C THR A 5 -17.76 7.72 -2.42
N PHE A 6 -17.96 7.99 -1.11
CA PHE A 6 -18.36 6.92 -0.17
C PHE A 6 -19.80 6.41 -0.45
N LYS A 7 -20.69 7.27 -0.90
CA LYS A 7 -22.02 6.86 -1.35
C LYS A 7 -21.93 5.92 -2.56
N MET A 8 -21.16 6.29 -3.58
CA MET A 8 -20.93 5.45 -4.75
C MET A 8 -20.32 4.08 -4.34
N ILE A 9 -19.36 4.07 -3.43
CA ILE A 9 -18.76 2.83 -2.91
C ILE A 9 -19.84 1.96 -2.22
N SER A 10 -20.75 2.57 -1.47
CA SER A 10 -21.81 1.81 -0.78
C SER A 10 -22.84 1.18 -1.74
N GLU A 11 -23.00 1.77 -2.90
CA GLU A 11 -23.90 1.31 -3.96
C GLU A 11 -23.23 0.32 -4.93
N SER A 12 -21.90 0.21 -4.90
CA SER A 12 -21.14 -0.67 -5.78
C SER A 12 -21.12 -2.12 -5.26
N PRO A 13 -21.15 -3.13 -6.16
CA PRO A 13 -21.01 -4.53 -5.76
C PRO A 13 -19.71 -4.75 -4.98
N ARG A 14 -19.81 -5.38 -3.81
CA ARG A 14 -18.67 -5.54 -2.88
C ARG A 14 -17.51 -6.32 -3.49
N GLU A 15 -17.81 -7.27 -4.34
CA GLU A 15 -16.85 -8.12 -5.04
C GLU A 15 -15.98 -7.36 -6.05
N CYS A 16 -16.44 -6.21 -6.52
CA CYS A 16 -15.67 -5.33 -7.41
C CYS A 16 -14.65 -4.46 -6.67
N LEU A 17 -14.72 -4.41 -5.33
CA LEU A 17 -13.92 -3.50 -4.51
C LEU A 17 -12.98 -4.26 -3.58
N GLY A 18 -11.68 -3.94 -3.64
CA GLY A 18 -10.66 -4.60 -2.83
C GLY A 18 -10.31 -3.86 -1.55
N ALA A 19 -9.83 -2.66 -1.69
CA ALA A 19 -9.34 -1.83 -0.59
C ALA A 19 -9.52 -0.33 -0.93
N TYR A 20 -9.50 0.50 0.10
CA TYR A 20 -9.50 1.96 -0.02
C TYR A 20 -8.10 2.47 0.33
N VAL A 21 -7.39 3.00 -0.65
CA VAL A 21 -6.06 3.59 -0.46
C VAL A 21 -6.22 5.08 -0.15
N ILE A 22 -5.53 5.55 0.87
CA ILE A 22 -5.50 6.98 1.23
C ILE A 22 -4.09 7.51 1.09
N SER A 23 -3.95 8.63 0.40
CA SER A 23 -2.71 9.41 0.32
C SER A 23 -2.50 10.26 1.57
N MET A 24 -1.28 10.77 1.76
CA MET A 24 -0.92 11.72 2.82
C MET A 24 -1.28 11.23 4.23
N ALA A 25 -1.23 9.93 4.48
CA ALA A 25 -1.51 9.35 5.79
C ALA A 25 -0.36 9.68 6.76
N SER A 26 -0.62 10.51 7.75
CA SER A 26 0.39 10.95 8.73
C SER A 26 -0.01 10.66 10.17
N LYS A 27 -1.29 10.36 10.43
CA LYS A 27 -1.85 10.15 11.77
C LYS A 27 -2.83 8.98 11.79
N VAL A 28 -3.03 8.41 12.96
CA VAL A 28 -4.05 7.37 13.19
C VAL A 28 -5.45 7.86 12.81
N SER A 29 -5.77 9.14 13.09
CA SER A 29 -7.04 9.75 12.74
C SER A 29 -7.36 9.70 11.25
N ASP A 30 -6.35 9.79 10.38
CA ASP A 30 -6.53 9.79 8.93
C ASP A 30 -7.07 8.43 8.45
N ILE A 31 -6.66 7.37 9.12
CA ILE A 31 -7.13 6.01 8.83
C ILE A 31 -8.54 5.80 9.44
N LEU A 32 -8.74 6.25 10.66
CA LEU A 32 -10.00 6.04 11.37
C LEU A 32 -11.16 6.85 10.80
N VAL A 33 -10.91 8.05 10.29
CA VAL A 33 -11.95 8.86 9.64
C VAL A 33 -12.48 8.18 8.37
N VAL A 34 -11.61 7.49 7.63
CA VAL A 34 -12.06 6.73 6.46
C VAL A 34 -12.96 5.56 6.86
N MET A 35 -12.67 4.90 7.97
CA MET A 35 -13.55 3.86 8.50
C MET A 35 -14.90 4.43 8.94
N LEU A 36 -14.89 5.59 9.59
CA LEU A 36 -16.12 6.30 9.99
C LEU A 36 -16.96 6.67 8.76
N LEU A 37 -16.36 7.28 7.74
CA LEU A 37 -17.06 7.67 6.52
C LEU A 37 -17.66 6.47 5.78
N GLN A 38 -16.97 5.33 5.75
CA GLN A 38 -17.51 4.10 5.20
C GLN A 38 -18.75 3.63 5.98
N LYS A 39 -18.71 3.68 7.30
CA LYS A 39 -19.85 3.30 8.16
C LYS A 39 -21.04 4.25 8.00
N GLU A 40 -20.79 5.55 8.00
CA GLU A 40 -21.82 6.58 7.80
C GLU A 40 -22.50 6.46 6.42
N ALA A 41 -21.73 6.06 5.41
CA ALA A 41 -22.28 5.78 4.08
C ALA A 41 -23.09 4.46 3.99
N GLY A 42 -23.22 3.72 5.08
CA GLY A 42 -24.01 2.48 5.14
C GLY A 42 -23.24 1.23 4.69
N ILE A 43 -21.92 1.28 4.54
CA ILE A 43 -21.10 0.14 4.15
C ILE A 43 -21.05 -0.84 5.33
N LYS A 44 -21.75 -1.96 5.24
CA LYS A 44 -21.86 -2.98 6.31
C LYS A 44 -20.52 -3.58 6.69
N SER A 45 -19.67 -3.88 5.71
CA SER A 45 -18.31 -4.38 5.89
C SER A 45 -17.35 -3.43 5.22
N CYS A 46 -16.65 -2.61 6.01
CA CYS A 46 -15.71 -1.63 5.48
C CYS A 46 -14.64 -2.28 4.61
N LEU A 47 -14.27 -1.61 3.55
CA LEU A 47 -13.09 -1.94 2.76
C LEU A 47 -11.85 -1.81 3.66
N ARG A 48 -10.86 -2.63 3.41
CA ARG A 48 -9.54 -2.46 4.04
C ARG A 48 -9.02 -1.06 3.73
N ILE A 49 -8.52 -0.38 4.74
CA ILE A 49 -7.94 0.95 4.57
C ILE A 49 -6.43 0.78 4.46
N VAL A 50 -5.89 1.28 3.35
CA VAL A 50 -4.46 1.17 3.02
C VAL A 50 -3.85 2.55 3.11
N PRO A 51 -3.16 2.90 4.20
CA PRO A 51 -2.44 4.15 4.27
C PRO A 51 -1.24 4.13 3.33
N LEU A 52 -1.08 5.22 2.56
CA LEU A 52 0.10 5.48 1.74
C LEU A 52 1.01 6.45 2.50
N PHE A 53 2.22 6.00 2.78
CA PHE A 53 3.29 6.84 3.31
C PHE A 53 4.21 7.24 2.16
N GLU A 54 4.24 8.52 1.84
CA GLU A 54 4.83 9.00 0.59
C GLU A 54 5.93 10.05 0.74
N THR A 55 5.92 10.87 1.78
CA THR A 55 7.02 11.80 2.06
C THR A 55 8.12 11.14 2.90
N LEU A 56 9.30 11.77 2.97
CA LEU A 56 10.38 11.32 3.86
C LEU A 56 9.90 11.26 5.32
N SER A 57 9.20 12.28 5.77
CA SER A 57 8.63 12.36 7.12
C SER A 57 7.61 11.26 7.38
N ASP A 58 6.71 10.99 6.41
CA ASP A 58 5.72 9.92 6.55
C ASP A 58 6.39 8.55 6.67
N LEU A 59 7.37 8.27 5.82
CA LEU A 59 8.14 7.02 5.87
C LEU A 59 8.85 6.84 7.22
N GLN A 60 9.50 7.89 7.72
CA GLN A 60 10.18 7.86 9.01
C GLN A 60 9.24 7.61 10.18
N ASN A 61 8.01 8.15 10.13
CA ASN A 61 7.01 8.07 11.19
C ASN A 61 5.98 6.93 11.00
N SER A 62 5.97 6.26 9.84
CA SER A 62 5.00 5.22 9.49
C SER A 62 4.81 4.17 10.58
N HIS A 63 5.92 3.74 11.18
CA HIS A 63 5.92 2.74 12.23
C HIS A 63 5.24 3.24 13.52
N ILE A 64 5.37 4.52 13.87
CA ILE A 64 4.71 5.11 15.05
C ILE A 64 3.20 5.17 14.83
N VAL A 65 2.78 5.62 13.65
CA VAL A 65 1.37 5.69 13.27
C VAL A 65 0.73 4.30 13.32
N MET A 66 1.37 3.32 12.69
CA MET A 66 0.82 1.97 12.63
C MET A 66 0.87 1.26 13.99
N GLU A 67 1.91 1.47 14.80
CA GLU A 67 1.94 0.92 16.14
C GLU A 67 0.82 1.48 17.01
N ASN A 68 0.58 2.78 16.95
CA ASN A 68 -0.53 3.40 17.67
C ASN A 68 -1.89 2.88 17.20
N LEU A 69 -2.06 2.65 15.90
CA LEU A 69 -3.29 2.04 15.36
C LEU A 69 -3.48 0.60 15.86
N PHE A 70 -2.42 -0.21 15.89
CA PHE A 70 -2.49 -1.61 16.30
C PHE A 70 -2.70 -1.81 17.81
N LYS A 71 -2.48 -0.80 18.63
CA LYS A 71 -2.89 -0.81 20.05
C LYS A 71 -4.41 -0.90 20.22
N HIS A 72 -5.18 -0.47 19.22
CA HIS A 72 -6.63 -0.58 19.25
C HIS A 72 -7.08 -1.98 18.81
N SER A 73 -7.28 -2.87 19.76
CA SER A 73 -7.65 -4.28 19.51
C SER A 73 -8.92 -4.42 18.67
N TRP A 74 -9.89 -3.50 18.83
CA TRP A 74 -11.12 -3.49 18.05
C TRP A 74 -10.84 -3.29 16.56
N TYR A 75 -9.90 -2.41 16.18
CA TYR A 75 -9.49 -2.19 14.79
C TYR A 75 -8.82 -3.45 14.20
N VAL A 76 -7.86 -4.00 14.94
CA VAL A 76 -7.13 -5.20 14.55
C VAL A 76 -8.07 -6.39 14.34
N ASN A 77 -9.02 -6.58 15.24
CA ASN A 77 -9.99 -7.68 15.15
C ASN A 77 -10.98 -7.46 13.99
N TYR A 78 -11.44 -6.22 13.77
CA TYR A 78 -12.34 -5.88 12.66
C TYR A 78 -11.77 -6.31 11.30
N PHE A 79 -10.50 -6.04 11.06
CA PHE A 79 -9.82 -6.43 9.82
C PHE A 79 -9.15 -7.81 9.91
N LYS A 80 -9.53 -8.65 10.90
CA LYS A 80 -9.03 -10.04 11.07
C LYS A 80 -7.51 -10.13 11.05
N LYS A 81 -6.84 -9.18 11.70
CA LYS A 81 -5.37 -9.07 11.75
C LYS A 81 -4.69 -8.95 10.38
N ASN A 82 -5.40 -8.46 9.37
CA ASN A 82 -4.81 -8.18 8.07
C ASN A 82 -4.66 -6.67 7.89
N GLN A 83 -3.45 -6.24 7.56
CA GLN A 83 -3.17 -4.84 7.23
C GLN A 83 -2.34 -4.77 5.95
N GLU A 84 -2.74 -3.88 5.08
CA GLU A 84 -1.98 -3.51 3.89
C GLU A 84 -1.49 -2.06 4.06
N ILE A 85 -0.26 -1.80 3.70
CA ILE A 85 0.38 -0.47 3.81
C ILE A 85 1.06 -0.19 2.48
N MET A 86 0.79 0.96 1.90
CA MET A 86 1.41 1.38 0.65
C MET A 86 2.65 2.24 0.93
N ILE A 87 3.73 1.94 0.24
CA ILE A 87 4.99 2.67 0.28
C ILE A 87 5.10 3.51 -0.98
N GLY A 88 5.23 4.82 -0.82
CA GLY A 88 5.40 5.77 -1.92
C GLY A 88 6.84 5.83 -2.40
N TYR A 89 7.03 5.82 -3.72
CA TYR A 89 8.35 5.86 -4.35
C TYR A 89 8.62 7.18 -5.06
N SER A 90 7.67 7.62 -5.88
CA SER A 90 7.82 8.83 -6.68
C SER A 90 7.89 10.08 -5.81
N ASP A 91 6.95 10.23 -4.88
CA ASP A 91 6.82 11.44 -4.09
C ASP A 91 7.92 11.54 -3.03
N SER A 92 8.32 10.43 -2.41
CA SER A 92 9.49 10.42 -1.52
C SER A 92 10.78 10.78 -2.25
N SER A 93 10.94 10.36 -3.50
CA SER A 93 12.10 10.73 -4.32
C SER A 93 12.11 12.19 -4.73
N LYS A 94 10.94 12.79 -4.96
CA LYS A 94 10.81 14.24 -5.22
C LYS A 94 11.08 15.06 -3.96
N ASP A 95 10.66 14.56 -2.79
CA ASP A 95 10.79 15.23 -1.50
C ASP A 95 12.26 15.24 -1.00
N ALA A 96 12.93 14.09 -1.03
CA ALA A 96 14.23 13.90 -0.36
C ALA A 96 15.39 13.50 -1.29
N GLY A 97 15.13 13.34 -2.59
CA GLY A 97 16.07 12.74 -3.52
C GLY A 97 16.10 11.21 -3.44
N LYS A 98 16.51 10.60 -4.55
CA LYS A 98 16.41 9.14 -4.75
C LYS A 98 17.11 8.31 -3.67
N PHE A 99 18.31 8.71 -3.28
CA PHE A 99 19.12 7.93 -2.32
C PHE A 99 18.49 7.93 -0.92
N ALA A 100 18.18 9.12 -0.40
CA ALA A 100 17.57 9.26 0.93
C ALA A 100 16.18 8.61 0.98
N ALA A 101 15.39 8.77 -0.09
CA ALA A 101 14.08 8.12 -0.21
C ALA A 101 14.20 6.58 -0.20
N SER A 102 15.11 6.01 -0.98
CA SER A 102 15.32 4.54 -1.01
C SER A 102 15.73 3.99 0.36
N TRP A 103 16.59 4.70 1.07
CA TRP A 103 16.99 4.32 2.42
C TRP A 103 15.82 4.43 3.41
N ALA A 104 15.05 5.51 3.35
CA ALA A 104 13.88 5.69 4.20
C ALA A 104 12.82 4.61 3.95
N GLN A 105 12.58 4.26 2.69
CA GLN A 105 11.66 3.17 2.30
C GLN A 105 12.13 1.82 2.89
N TYR A 106 13.42 1.52 2.80
CA TYR A 106 13.98 0.29 3.38
C TYR A 106 13.78 0.25 4.90
N CYS A 107 14.18 1.32 5.61
CA CYS A 107 14.02 1.44 7.06
C CYS A 107 12.55 1.38 7.51
N ALA A 108 11.65 2.03 6.77
CA ALA A 108 10.22 2.00 7.06
C ALA A 108 9.67 0.57 6.99
N GLN A 109 9.97 -0.15 5.93
CA GLN A 109 9.54 -1.53 5.75
C GLN A 109 10.05 -2.45 6.86
N GLU A 110 11.35 -2.34 7.23
CA GLU A 110 11.92 -3.13 8.31
C GLU A 110 11.19 -2.88 9.64
N LYS A 111 10.98 -1.60 9.99
CA LYS A 111 10.27 -1.22 11.22
C LYS A 111 8.81 -1.69 11.21
N LEU A 112 8.10 -1.52 10.10
CA LEU A 112 6.72 -1.99 9.94
C LEU A 112 6.62 -3.51 10.07
N GLY A 113 7.56 -4.25 9.51
CA GLY A 113 7.63 -5.71 9.66
C GLY A 113 7.81 -6.14 11.13
N LYS A 114 8.70 -5.48 11.87
CA LYS A 114 8.91 -5.74 13.30
C LYS A 114 7.64 -5.50 14.13
N ILE A 115 6.93 -4.40 13.85
CA ILE A 115 5.67 -4.07 14.53
C ILE A 115 4.58 -5.06 14.17
N ALA A 116 4.44 -5.40 12.90
CA ALA A 116 3.45 -6.38 12.45
C ALA A 116 3.65 -7.73 13.17
N THR A 117 4.89 -8.17 13.31
CA THR A 117 5.24 -9.38 14.08
C THR A 117 4.85 -9.25 15.55
N LYS A 118 5.18 -8.10 16.19
CA LYS A 118 4.85 -7.83 17.60
C LYS A 118 3.34 -7.94 17.87
N TYR A 119 2.51 -7.40 16.97
CA TYR A 119 1.04 -7.41 17.12
C TYR A 119 0.37 -8.61 16.41
N LYS A 120 1.14 -9.55 15.86
CA LYS A 120 0.66 -10.71 15.12
C LYS A 120 -0.26 -10.33 13.95
N ILE A 121 0.13 -9.30 13.22
CA ILE A 121 -0.58 -8.78 12.04
C ILE A 121 -0.02 -9.43 10.79
N LYS A 122 -0.90 -9.87 9.91
CA LYS A 122 -0.54 -10.28 8.53
C LYS A 122 -0.36 -9.00 7.70
N LEU A 123 0.88 -8.54 7.61
CA LEU A 123 1.23 -7.34 6.85
C LEU A 123 1.41 -7.69 5.37
N THR A 124 0.84 -6.87 4.50
CA THR A 124 1.14 -6.85 3.07
C THR A 124 1.69 -5.47 2.73
N LEU A 125 2.90 -5.41 2.22
CA LEU A 125 3.47 -4.17 1.69
C LEU A 125 3.07 -4.01 0.23
N PHE A 126 2.47 -2.87 -0.07
CA PHE A 126 2.07 -2.48 -1.40
C PHE A 126 3.07 -1.44 -1.93
N HIS A 127 3.88 -1.85 -2.89
CA HIS A 127 4.91 -1.00 -3.46
C HIS A 127 4.33 -0.14 -4.57
N GLY A 128 4.22 1.15 -4.32
CA GLY A 128 3.83 2.16 -5.29
C GLY A 128 4.95 2.47 -6.28
N ARG A 129 5.63 1.43 -6.79
CA ARG A 129 6.69 1.60 -7.81
C ARG A 129 6.02 1.98 -9.12
N GLY A 130 5.88 3.27 -9.34
CA GLY A 130 5.44 3.78 -10.62
C GLY A 130 6.62 4.10 -11.51
N GLY A 131 6.51 3.80 -12.79
CA GLY A 131 7.45 4.27 -13.80
C GLY A 131 7.91 3.19 -14.76
N SER A 132 8.25 3.65 -15.97
CA SER A 132 8.99 2.89 -16.96
C SER A 132 10.33 2.43 -16.39
N VAL A 133 10.99 1.48 -17.05
CA VAL A 133 12.34 1.00 -16.68
C VAL A 133 13.31 2.16 -16.40
N GLY A 134 13.22 3.27 -17.18
CA GLY A 134 14.00 4.49 -16.98
C GLY A 134 13.68 5.30 -15.71
N ARG A 135 12.58 5.00 -15.01
CA ARG A 135 12.15 5.68 -13.77
C ARG A 135 12.21 4.78 -12.52
N GLY A 136 12.89 3.65 -12.59
CA GLY A 136 13.04 2.74 -11.45
C GLY A 136 12.15 1.49 -11.52
N GLY A 137 11.45 1.26 -12.63
CA GLY A 137 10.76 0.00 -12.94
C GLY A 137 11.73 -1.08 -13.37
N GLY A 138 12.70 -1.43 -12.52
CA GLY A 138 13.60 -2.56 -12.78
C GLY A 138 12.87 -3.91 -12.66
N PRO A 139 13.55 -5.02 -13.00
CA PRO A 139 12.96 -6.33 -12.90
C PRO A 139 12.35 -6.58 -11.51
N VAL A 140 11.13 -7.10 -11.48
CA VAL A 140 10.39 -7.38 -10.23
C VAL A 140 11.19 -8.29 -9.30
N TYR A 141 11.91 -9.26 -9.86
CA TYR A 141 12.78 -10.16 -9.11
C TYR A 141 13.86 -9.43 -8.32
N ALA A 142 14.61 -8.53 -8.97
CA ALA A 142 15.64 -7.75 -8.29
C ALA A 142 15.06 -6.84 -7.20
N ALA A 143 13.86 -6.31 -7.45
CA ALA A 143 13.13 -5.53 -6.48
C ALA A 143 12.72 -6.34 -5.25
N LEU A 144 12.28 -7.58 -5.43
CA LEU A 144 11.94 -8.48 -4.33
C LEU A 144 13.16 -8.86 -3.49
N LEU A 145 14.29 -9.16 -4.13
CA LEU A 145 15.55 -9.48 -3.45
C LEU A 145 16.12 -8.31 -2.66
N SER A 146 15.82 -7.07 -3.04
CA SER A 146 16.29 -5.87 -2.36
C SER A 146 15.45 -5.46 -1.14
N GLN A 147 14.36 -6.19 -0.84
CA GLN A 147 13.52 -5.88 0.30
C GLN A 147 14.16 -6.33 1.63
N PRO A 148 13.86 -5.65 2.75
CA PRO A 148 14.36 -6.08 4.05
C PRO A 148 13.92 -7.51 4.37
N PRO A 149 14.78 -8.31 5.04
CA PRO A 149 14.43 -9.68 5.42
C PRO A 149 13.13 -9.74 6.24
N GLY A 150 12.27 -10.72 5.93
CA GLY A 150 11.00 -10.92 6.64
C GLY A 150 9.86 -9.97 6.27
N THR A 151 10.06 -9.07 5.30
CA THR A 151 9.00 -8.15 4.83
C THR A 151 8.21 -8.71 3.64
N VAL A 152 8.75 -9.72 2.96
CA VAL A 152 8.07 -10.46 1.90
C VAL A 152 7.63 -11.82 2.47
N ASN A 153 6.38 -11.93 2.87
CA ASN A 153 5.80 -13.16 3.45
C ASN A 153 4.93 -13.87 2.41
N ALA A 154 5.55 -14.35 1.33
CA ALA A 154 4.88 -14.97 0.18
C ALA A 154 3.81 -14.07 -0.48
N ARG A 155 3.77 -12.79 -0.15
CA ARG A 155 2.85 -11.80 -0.69
C ARG A 155 3.57 -10.48 -0.90
N THR A 156 3.50 -9.99 -2.13
CA THR A 156 3.88 -8.62 -2.46
C THR A 156 2.82 -8.05 -3.39
N ARG A 157 2.58 -6.77 -3.28
CA ARG A 157 1.71 -6.04 -4.20
C ARG A 157 2.51 -4.89 -4.80
N VAL A 158 2.48 -4.78 -6.10
CA VAL A 158 3.23 -3.74 -6.84
C VAL A 158 2.28 -3.07 -7.81
N THR A 159 2.37 -1.74 -7.93
CA THR A 159 1.70 -1.04 -9.04
C THR A 159 2.52 -1.20 -10.31
N GLU A 160 1.85 -1.46 -11.42
CA GLU A 160 2.43 -1.28 -12.73
C GLU A 160 1.83 -0.04 -13.40
N GLN A 161 2.65 0.76 -14.06
CA GLN A 161 2.18 1.92 -14.80
C GLN A 161 1.64 1.52 -16.17
N GLY A 162 0.73 2.35 -16.73
CA GLY A 162 0.11 2.08 -18.01
C GLY A 162 1.09 1.81 -19.15
N GLU A 163 2.24 2.50 -19.15
CA GLU A 163 3.32 2.26 -20.14
C GLU A 163 3.88 0.83 -20.06
N VAL A 164 4.09 0.32 -18.83
CA VAL A 164 4.58 -1.04 -18.62
C VAL A 164 3.51 -2.07 -18.96
N ILE A 165 2.26 -1.78 -18.65
CA ILE A 165 1.10 -2.62 -19.04
C ILE A 165 1.02 -2.71 -20.56
N GLN A 166 1.15 -1.58 -21.26
CA GLN A 166 1.17 -1.53 -22.72
C GLN A 166 2.32 -2.38 -23.32
N GLN A 167 3.52 -2.27 -22.75
CA GLN A 167 4.68 -3.03 -23.19
C GLN A 167 4.55 -4.54 -22.96
N LYS A 168 3.92 -4.95 -21.87
CA LYS A 168 3.76 -6.38 -21.52
C LYS A 168 2.54 -7.03 -22.16
N TYR A 169 1.46 -6.28 -22.34
CA TYR A 169 0.13 -6.82 -22.69
C TYR A 169 -0.53 -6.11 -23.86
N GLY A 170 0.17 -5.18 -24.53
CA GLY A 170 -0.39 -4.34 -25.59
C GLY A 170 -0.68 -5.06 -26.91
N SER A 171 -0.23 -6.31 -27.07
CA SER A 171 -0.62 -7.21 -28.15
C SER A 171 -0.81 -8.63 -27.61
N GLU A 172 -1.59 -9.44 -28.32
CA GLU A 172 -1.89 -10.81 -27.92
C GLU A 172 -0.63 -11.65 -27.71
N SER A 173 0.31 -11.61 -28.66
CA SER A 173 1.58 -12.33 -28.57
C SER A 173 2.47 -11.91 -27.40
N LEU A 174 2.50 -10.60 -27.07
CA LEU A 174 3.23 -10.10 -25.90
C LEU A 174 2.55 -10.52 -24.59
N ALA A 175 1.22 -10.51 -24.58
CA ALA A 175 0.46 -10.95 -23.43
C ALA A 175 0.66 -12.44 -23.14
N GLU A 176 0.56 -13.27 -24.16
CA GLU A 176 0.84 -14.72 -24.06
C GLU A 176 2.25 -15.00 -23.53
N TYR A 177 3.26 -14.34 -24.08
CA TYR A 177 4.64 -14.46 -23.61
C TYR A 177 4.79 -14.03 -22.15
N SER A 178 4.21 -12.88 -21.78
CA SER A 178 4.35 -12.30 -20.43
C SER A 178 3.58 -13.06 -19.35
N LEU A 179 2.51 -13.78 -19.71
CA LEU A 179 1.69 -14.58 -18.79
C LEU A 179 2.12 -16.04 -18.75
N GLY A 180 2.85 -16.52 -19.76
CA GLY A 180 3.29 -17.91 -19.89
C GLY A 180 4.68 -18.18 -19.28
N THR A 181 5.40 -17.13 -18.89
CA THR A 181 6.70 -17.22 -18.19
C THR A 181 6.55 -16.99 -16.69
#